data_09c4ab01e7d6aed1775c9ca26c7ac981
#
_entry.id   09c4ab01e7d6aed1775c9ca26c7ac981
#
_cell.length_a   1.000
_cell.length_b   1.000
_cell.length_c   1.000
_cell.angle_alpha   90.00
_cell.angle_beta   90.00
_cell.angle_gamma   90.00
#
_symmetry.space_group_name_H-M   'P 1'
#
loop_
_entity.id
_entity.type
_entity.pdbx_description
1 polymer ?
#
loop_
_entity_poly.entity_id
_entity_poly.type
_entity_poly.pdbx_seq_one_letter_code
_entity_poly.pdbx_strand_id
1 'polypeptide(L)'
;MIKLVQILKTSKGRYKLSQVYVNPRHIIFMSENTNLKKLLSEGKINLKLEKNLLFTKIKINENNDTTEINVIGSPETIESKIFNKSKKRILRG
;
A
#
# COMPACT_ATOMS: atom_id res chain seq x y z
N MET A 1 9.82 3.66 -10.13
CA MET A 1 8.86 2.77 -9.46
C MET A 1 9.18 2.63 -7.98
N ILE A 2 8.17 2.54 -7.15
CA ILE A 2 8.37 2.27 -5.73
C ILE A 2 7.90 0.85 -5.42
N LYS A 3 8.62 0.18 -4.51
CA LYS A 3 8.29 -1.18 -4.09
C LYS A 3 7.47 -1.11 -2.81
N LEU A 4 6.31 -1.77 -2.83
CA LEU A 4 5.40 -1.82 -1.69
C LEU A 4 5.03 -3.27 -1.41
N VAL A 5 4.51 -3.51 -0.20
CA VAL A 5 4.01 -4.83 0.17
C VAL A 5 2.49 -4.76 0.18
N GLN A 6 1.87 -5.46 -0.74
CA GLN A 6 0.43 -5.49 -0.90
C GLN A 6 -0.18 -6.59 -0.04
N ILE A 7 -1.31 -6.29 0.60
CA ILE A 7 -2.09 -7.31 1.31
C ILE A 7 -3.31 -7.65 0.46
N LEU A 8 -3.51 -8.94 0.24
CA LEU A 8 -4.57 -9.46 -0.62
C LEU A 8 -5.45 -10.43 0.17
N LYS A 9 -6.72 -10.44 -0.15
CA LYS A 9 -7.64 -11.42 0.42
C LYS A 9 -7.93 -12.49 -0.63
N THR A 10 -7.70 -13.75 -0.27
CA THR A 10 -7.94 -14.87 -1.18
C THR A 10 -9.43 -15.20 -1.25
N SER A 11 -9.80 -16.01 -2.23
CA SER A 11 -11.19 -16.46 -2.39
C SER A 11 -11.69 -17.23 -1.17
N LYS A 12 -10.80 -17.80 -0.37
CA LYS A 12 -11.14 -18.52 0.86
C LYS A 12 -11.22 -17.61 2.08
N GLY A 13 -11.11 -16.30 1.89
CA GLY A 13 -11.20 -15.34 2.96
C GLY A 13 -9.93 -15.18 3.79
N ARG A 14 -8.82 -15.73 3.36
CA ARG A 14 -7.54 -15.61 4.03
C ARG A 14 -6.72 -14.50 3.39
N TYR A 15 -5.78 -13.97 4.15
CA TYR A 15 -4.92 -12.88 3.66
C TYR A 15 -3.55 -13.41 3.28
N LYS A 16 -2.94 -12.78 2.30
CA LYS A 16 -1.55 -13.06 1.89
C LYS A 16 -0.86 -11.76 1.54
N LEU A 17 0.47 -11.76 1.59
CA LEU A 17 1.28 -10.61 1.23
C LEU A 17 1.95 -10.85 -0.12
N SER A 18 2.12 -9.79 -0.88
CA SER A 18 2.78 -9.85 -2.18
C SER A 18 3.51 -8.55 -2.43
N GLN A 19 4.74 -8.63 -2.94
CA GLN A 19 5.45 -7.42 -3.33
C GLN A 19 4.86 -6.88 -4.62
N VAL A 20 4.77 -5.55 -4.71
CA VAL A 20 4.26 -4.89 -5.90
C VAL A 20 5.10 -3.64 -6.17
N TYR A 21 5.34 -3.37 -7.45
CA TYR A 21 6.02 -2.15 -7.89
C TYR A 21 5.00 -1.22 -8.48
N VAL A 22 4.94 0.00 -7.98
CA VAL A 22 3.94 0.98 -8.38
C VAL A 22 4.62 2.20 -8.97
N ASN A 23 4.10 2.68 -10.10
CA ASN A 23 4.54 3.94 -10.68
C ASN A 23 3.79 5.08 -9.98
N PRO A 24 4.50 5.96 -9.24
CA PRO A 24 3.82 7.03 -8.51
C PRO A 24 2.98 7.95 -9.38
N ARG A 25 3.33 8.07 -10.65
CA ARG A 25 2.58 8.92 -11.59
C ARG A 25 1.18 8.40 -11.88
N HIS A 26 0.93 7.12 -11.61
CA HIS A 26 -0.37 6.51 -11.85
C HIS A 26 -1.27 6.55 -10.61
N ILE A 27 -0.77 7.04 -9.49
CA ILE A 27 -1.55 7.10 -8.26
C ILE A 27 -2.53 8.26 -8.35
N ILE A 28 -3.82 7.94 -8.21
CA ILE A 28 -4.88 8.94 -8.18
C ILE A 28 -5.01 9.53 -6.78
N PHE A 29 -5.11 8.67 -5.77
CA PHE A 29 -5.13 9.11 -4.38
C PHE A 29 -4.75 7.96 -3.46
N MET A 30 -4.42 8.32 -2.22
CA MET A 30 -4.11 7.38 -1.15
C MET A 30 -4.85 7.80 0.09
N SER A 31 -5.31 6.81 0.87
CA SER A 31 -5.96 7.07 2.15
C SER A 31 -5.69 5.91 3.09
N GLU A 32 -5.71 6.19 4.40
CA GLU A 32 -5.53 5.12 5.38
C GLU A 32 -6.70 4.14 5.28
N ASN A 33 -6.40 2.84 5.29
CA ASN A 33 -7.43 1.81 5.33
C ASN A 33 -7.71 1.44 6.78
N THR A 34 -8.67 2.16 7.39
CA THR A 34 -9.01 1.96 8.78
C THR A 34 -9.71 0.63 9.04
N ASN A 35 -10.35 0.07 8.02
CA ASN A 35 -11.01 -1.23 8.13
C ASN A 35 -9.99 -2.35 8.35
N LEU A 36 -8.90 -2.36 7.57
CA LEU A 36 -7.84 -3.34 7.76
C LEU A 36 -7.16 -3.17 9.12
N LYS A 37 -6.96 -1.92 9.54
CA LYS A 37 -6.39 -1.64 10.85
C LYS A 37 -7.25 -2.26 11.96
N LYS A 38 -8.56 -2.10 11.85
CA LYS A 38 -9.51 -2.66 12.82
C LYS A 38 -9.47 -4.18 12.81
N LEU A 39 -9.48 -4.80 11.63
CA LEU A 39 -9.43 -6.26 11.50
C LEU A 39 -8.15 -6.83 12.10
N LEU A 40 -7.04 -6.15 11.89
CA LEU A 40 -5.76 -6.58 12.47
C LEU A 40 -5.81 -6.52 13.99
N SER A 41 -6.32 -5.42 14.56
CA SER A 41 -6.39 -5.25 16.01
C SER A 41 -7.33 -6.28 16.65
N GLU A 42 -8.34 -6.75 15.90
CA GLU A 42 -9.29 -7.75 16.38
C GLU A 42 -8.81 -9.19 16.17
N GLY A 43 -7.61 -9.35 15.63
CA GLY A 43 -7.06 -10.68 15.40
C GLY A 43 -7.73 -11.44 14.24
N LYS A 44 -8.36 -10.73 13.33
CA LYS A 44 -9.09 -11.34 12.21
C LYS A 44 -8.25 -11.51 10.95
N ILE A 45 -6.99 -11.11 10.99
CA ILE A 45 -6.06 -11.32 9.89
C ILE A 45 -5.15 -12.48 10.24
N ASN A 46 -5.09 -13.48 9.36
CA ASN A 46 -4.36 -14.73 9.63
C ASN A 46 -2.84 -14.62 9.54
N LEU A 47 -2.31 -13.42 9.31
CA LEU A 47 -0.88 -13.19 9.19
C LEU A 47 -0.32 -12.73 10.53
N LYS A 48 0.95 -13.07 10.78
CA LYS A 48 1.65 -12.63 11.98
C LYS A 48 2.22 -11.23 11.73
N LEU A 49 1.40 -10.23 11.97
CA LEU A 49 1.78 -8.84 11.79
C LEU A 49 1.69 -8.12 13.13
N GLU A 50 2.49 -7.07 13.28
CA GLU A 50 2.39 -6.22 14.47
C GLU A 50 1.00 -5.58 14.52
N LYS A 51 0.39 -5.55 15.71
CA LYS A 51 -0.99 -5.10 15.86
C LYS A 51 -1.18 -3.60 15.58
N ASN A 52 -0.12 -2.83 15.63
CA ASN A 52 -0.18 -1.39 15.39
C ASN A 52 0.18 -1.01 13.94
N LEU A 53 0.35 -2.01 13.05
CA LEU A 53 0.61 -1.74 11.64
C LEU A 53 -0.55 -0.97 11.01
N LEU A 54 -0.20 -0.03 10.15
CA LEU A 54 -1.18 0.72 9.39
C LEU A 54 -1.20 0.24 7.94
N PHE A 55 -2.29 0.51 7.26
CA PHE A 55 -2.48 0.11 5.87
C PHE A 55 -2.96 1.31 5.07
N THR A 56 -2.54 1.37 3.82
CA THR A 56 -2.95 2.45 2.91
C THR A 56 -3.67 1.85 1.71
N LYS A 57 -4.80 2.44 1.40
CA LYS A 57 -5.55 2.14 0.18
C LYS A 57 -5.02 3.08 -0.90
N ILE A 58 -4.59 2.51 -2.02
CA ILE A 58 -4.05 3.26 -3.14
C ILE A 58 -4.91 3.01 -4.37
N LYS A 59 -5.37 4.09 -4.99
CA LYS A 59 -6.11 3.98 -6.24
C LYS A 59 -5.19 4.34 -7.38
N ILE A 60 -5.09 3.45 -8.35
CA ILE A 60 -4.15 3.55 -9.47
C ILE A 60 -4.94 3.59 -10.78
N ASN A 61 -4.54 4.48 -11.68
CA ASN A 61 -5.14 4.57 -13.00
C ASN A 61 -4.13 4.07 -14.04
N GLU A 62 -4.53 3.01 -14.76
CA GLU A 62 -3.72 2.45 -15.85
C GLU A 62 -4.62 2.22 -17.06
N ASN A 63 -4.22 2.78 -18.21
CA ASN A 63 -4.90 2.54 -19.49
C ASN A 63 -6.43 2.63 -19.40
N ASN A 64 -6.93 3.70 -18.80
CA ASN A 64 -8.36 3.97 -18.60
C ASN A 64 -9.05 3.05 -17.59
N ASP A 65 -8.31 2.15 -16.97
CA ASP A 65 -8.82 1.32 -15.89
C ASP A 65 -8.33 1.83 -14.55
N THR A 66 -9.20 1.76 -13.56
CA THR A 66 -8.86 2.13 -12.19
C THR A 66 -8.79 0.88 -11.33
N THR A 67 -7.66 0.70 -10.63
CA THR A 67 -7.45 -0.43 -9.75
C THR A 67 -7.17 0.08 -8.35
N GLU A 68 -7.70 -0.61 -7.35
CA GLU A 68 -7.46 -0.29 -5.95
C GLU A 68 -6.62 -1.39 -5.33
N ILE A 69 -5.54 -0.99 -4.63
CA ILE A 69 -4.71 -1.94 -3.89
C ILE A 69 -4.59 -1.48 -2.45
N ASN A 70 -4.29 -2.42 -1.57
CA ASN A 70 -4.05 -2.13 -0.16
C ASN A 70 -2.63 -2.57 0.17
N VAL A 71 -1.86 -1.68 0.78
CA VAL A 71 -0.45 -1.93 1.07
C VAL A 71 -0.17 -1.68 2.55
N ILE A 72 0.91 -2.29 3.04
CA ILE A 72 1.38 -2.09 4.40
C ILE A 72 2.10 -0.74 4.48
N GLY A 73 1.79 0.01 5.52
CA GLY A 73 2.38 1.32 5.79
C GLY A 73 1.33 2.41 5.83
N SER A 74 1.63 3.48 6.53
CA SER A 74 0.75 4.64 6.56
C SER A 74 0.86 5.44 5.26
N PRO A 75 -0.15 6.27 4.94
CA PRO A 75 -0.04 7.16 3.77
C PRO A 75 1.21 8.03 3.82
N GLU A 76 1.58 8.50 5.02
CA GLU A 76 2.78 9.33 5.19
C GLU A 76 4.05 8.55 4.85
N THR A 77 4.11 7.28 5.23
CA THR A 77 5.25 6.42 4.91
C THR A 77 5.38 6.23 3.39
N ILE A 78 4.26 5.99 2.72
CA ILE A 78 4.26 5.82 1.27
C ILE A 78 4.65 7.13 0.57
N GLU A 79 4.11 8.23 1.05
CA GLU A 79 4.45 9.55 0.53
C GLU A 79 5.95 9.82 0.65
N SER A 80 6.55 9.45 1.78
CA SER A 80 7.99 9.60 1.98
C SER A 80 8.80 8.78 0.99
N LYS A 81 8.36 7.58 0.65
CA LYS A 81 9.05 6.76 -0.35
C LYS A 81 9.01 7.42 -1.72
N ILE A 82 7.88 8.01 -2.08
CA ILE A 82 7.73 8.72 -3.35
C ILE A 82 8.64 9.95 -3.36
N PHE A 83 8.60 10.74 -2.30
CA PHE A 83 9.40 11.95 -2.16
C PHE A 83 10.89 11.65 -2.19
N ASN A 84 11.35 10.66 -1.45
CA ASN A 84 12.76 10.31 -1.39
C ASN A 84 13.30 9.87 -2.75
N LYS A 85 12.51 9.14 -3.51
CA LYS A 85 12.92 8.72 -4.85
C LYS A 85 13.04 9.90 -5.79
N SER A 86 12.11 10.84 -5.73
CA SER A 86 12.16 12.07 -6.53
C SER A 86 13.36 12.93 -6.13
N LYS A 87 13.62 13.05 -4.82
CA LYS A 87 14.74 13.82 -4.30
C LYS A 87 16.06 13.25 -4.77
N LYS A 88 16.21 11.93 -4.79
CA LYS A 88 17.42 11.28 -5.30
C LYS A 88 17.66 11.62 -6.76
N ARG A 89 16.61 11.67 -7.56
CA ARG A 89 16.72 12.06 -8.96
C ARG A 89 17.21 13.49 -9.11
N ILE A 90 16.67 14.40 -8.32
CA ILE A 90 17.04 15.81 -8.35
C ILE A 90 18.50 15.99 -7.98
N LEU A 91 18.96 15.27 -6.95
CA LEU A 91 20.33 15.36 -6.48
C LEU A 91 21.35 14.80 -7.47
N ARG A 92 20.93 13.90 -8.34
CA ARG A 92 21.80 13.33 -9.36
C ARG A 92 21.82 14.13 -10.65
N GLY A 93 20.78 14.85 -10.87
CA GLY A 93 20.66 15.70 -12.04
C GLY A 93 21.38 17.00 -11.83
#